data_7fdb35b3c270379def377d584dbc0988
#
_entry.id   7fdb35b3c270379def377d584dbc0988
#
_cell.length_a   1.000
_cell.length_b   1.000
_cell.length_c   1.000
_cell.angle_alpha   90.00
_cell.angle_beta   90.00
_cell.angle_gamma   90.00
#
_symmetry.space_group_name_H-M   'P 1'
#
loop_
_entity.id
_entity.type
_entity.pdbx_description
1 polymer ?
#
loop_
_entity_poly.entity_id
_entity_poly.type
_entity_poly.pdbx_seq_one_letter_code
_entity_poly.pdbx_strand_id
1 'polypeptide(L)'
;MSTGNPKTMTVRRPGGAVRSPEGIANRSFWVEMLLESEIDGENTAMRATLDPGTVTHWHTHPRGQLLYVLSGVGLVQRKGEPAEEVRTGDAIWFAADELHWHGASADSPFSYLSIQGFENGRFVDWHGNGEPQP
;
A
#
# COMPACT_ATOMS: atom_id res chain seq x y z
N MET A 1 9.33 25.58 2.43
CA MET A 1 9.10 24.78 1.25
C MET A 1 7.87 23.91 1.45
N SER A 2 7.01 23.86 0.49
CA SER A 2 5.79 23.06 0.63
C SER A 2 6.09 21.58 0.47
N THR A 3 5.52 20.77 1.36
CA THR A 3 5.60 19.32 1.29
C THR A 3 4.25 18.71 0.93
N GLY A 4 3.34 19.54 0.45
CA GLY A 4 2.00 19.10 0.11
C GLY A 4 1.84 18.65 -1.33
N ASN A 5 0.62 18.28 -1.66
CA ASN A 5 0.27 17.95 -3.03
C ASN A 5 0.53 19.15 -3.95
N PRO A 6 0.84 18.92 -5.23
CA PRO A 6 1.03 20.02 -6.18
C PRO A 6 -0.19 20.94 -6.19
N LYS A 7 0.05 22.23 -6.37
CA LYS A 7 -1.03 23.23 -6.35
C LYS A 7 -1.59 23.53 -7.75
N THR A 8 -1.02 22.90 -8.77
CA THR A 8 -1.50 23.04 -10.14
C THR A 8 -1.47 21.67 -10.81
N MET A 9 -2.09 21.59 -12.00
CA MET A 9 -2.07 20.33 -12.75
C MET A 9 -0.62 19.89 -12.96
N THR A 10 -0.34 18.63 -12.66
CA THR A 10 0.99 18.05 -12.76
C THR A 10 0.91 16.71 -13.45
N VAL A 11 1.77 16.48 -14.43
CA VAL A 11 1.89 15.20 -15.11
C VAL A 11 3.17 14.53 -14.64
N ARG A 12 3.04 13.37 -14.03
CA ARG A 12 4.18 12.59 -13.61
C ARG A 12 4.41 11.49 -14.63
N ARG A 13 5.63 11.44 -15.18
CA ARG A 13 5.98 10.43 -16.17
C ARG A 13 6.45 9.15 -15.48
N PRO A 14 6.35 7.99 -16.15
CA PRO A 14 6.81 6.72 -15.58
C PRO A 14 8.30 6.76 -15.21
N GLY A 15 8.67 5.97 -14.24
CA GLY A 15 10.04 5.86 -13.76
C GLY A 15 10.12 6.28 -12.30
N GLY A 16 11.25 6.06 -11.69
CA GLY A 16 11.44 6.44 -10.30
C GLY A 16 10.97 5.42 -9.29
N ALA A 17 10.76 4.18 -9.71
CA ALA A 17 10.48 3.11 -8.76
C ALA A 17 11.72 2.85 -7.90
N VAL A 18 11.50 2.67 -6.60
CA VAL A 18 12.57 2.40 -5.64
C VAL A 18 12.18 1.20 -4.79
N ARG A 19 13.14 0.62 -4.11
CA ARG A 19 12.86 -0.47 -3.18
C ARG A 19 12.12 0.07 -1.96
N SER A 20 11.18 -0.71 -1.45
CA SER A 20 10.47 -0.37 -0.24
C SER A 20 11.41 -0.30 0.95
N PRO A 21 11.04 0.44 2.01
CA PRO A 21 11.84 0.44 3.24
C PRO A 21 11.94 -0.97 3.82
N GLU A 22 13.02 -1.22 4.56
CA GLU A 22 13.15 -2.48 5.26
C GLU A 22 12.18 -2.53 6.43
N GLY A 23 11.77 -3.73 6.81
CA GLY A 23 10.97 -3.94 8.01
C GLY A 23 9.47 -3.79 7.82
N ILE A 24 8.99 -3.59 6.61
CA ILE A 24 7.54 -3.47 6.37
C ILE A 24 6.93 -4.68 5.67
N ALA A 25 7.75 -5.61 5.23
CA ALA A 25 7.30 -6.82 4.54
C ALA A 25 8.33 -7.92 4.75
N ASN A 26 7.98 -9.14 4.36
CA ASN A 26 8.91 -10.27 4.46
C ASN A 26 10.09 -10.15 3.49
N ARG A 27 9.97 -9.30 2.47
CA ARG A 27 11.08 -8.95 1.56
C ARG A 27 10.75 -7.61 0.94
N SER A 28 11.75 -6.94 0.38
CA SER A 28 11.51 -5.63 -0.25
C SER A 28 10.75 -5.81 -1.56
N PHE A 29 10.03 -4.77 -1.95
CA PHE A 29 9.29 -4.74 -3.19
C PHE A 29 9.47 -3.36 -3.84
N TRP A 30 8.97 -3.19 -5.06
CA TRP A 30 9.11 -1.94 -5.78
C TRP A 30 7.98 -1.00 -5.46
N VAL A 31 8.31 0.28 -5.24
CA VAL A 31 7.35 1.34 -4.96
C VAL A 31 7.64 2.53 -5.85
N GLU A 32 6.62 3.02 -6.51
CA GLU A 32 6.71 4.25 -7.29
C GLU A 32 5.70 5.23 -6.71
N MET A 33 6.18 6.37 -6.19
CA MET A 33 5.28 7.38 -5.64
C MET A 33 4.65 8.16 -6.79
N LEU A 34 3.34 8.23 -6.77
CA LEU A 34 2.57 8.94 -7.80
C LEU A 34 2.09 10.29 -7.32
N LEU A 35 1.83 10.41 -6.04
CA LEU A 35 1.37 11.64 -5.40
C LEU A 35 1.92 11.64 -3.98
N GLU A 36 2.53 12.72 -3.58
CA GLU A 36 3.13 12.81 -2.25
C GLU A 36 2.58 13.99 -1.48
N SER A 37 2.50 13.83 -0.17
CA SER A 37 2.16 14.91 0.73
C SER A 37 2.58 14.55 2.15
N GLU A 38 2.90 15.58 2.93
CA GLU A 38 3.09 15.44 4.36
C GLU A 38 2.18 16.42 5.10
N ILE A 39 1.08 16.82 4.46
CA ILE A 39 0.13 17.76 5.02
C ILE A 39 -1.14 17.02 5.42
N ASP A 40 -1.58 17.23 6.66
CA ASP A 40 -2.79 16.60 7.17
C ASP A 40 -3.97 16.88 6.27
N GLY A 41 -4.74 15.85 5.97
CA GLY A 41 -5.93 15.96 5.13
C GLY A 41 -5.66 15.74 3.65
N GLU A 42 -4.40 15.70 3.23
CA GLU A 42 -4.06 15.44 1.83
C GLU A 42 -3.78 13.95 1.61
N ASN A 43 -3.75 13.55 0.36
CA ASN A 43 -3.58 12.14 0.00
C ASN A 43 -2.19 11.86 -0.55
N THR A 44 -1.75 10.63 -0.33
CA THR A 44 -0.60 10.06 -1.04
C THR A 44 -1.11 8.96 -1.95
N ALA A 45 -0.38 8.66 -2.99
CA ALA A 45 -0.70 7.56 -3.88
C ALA A 45 0.58 6.94 -4.38
N MET A 46 0.58 5.61 -4.50
CA MET A 46 1.75 4.90 -4.99
C MET A 46 1.33 3.70 -5.82
N ARG A 47 2.24 3.25 -6.66
CA ARG A 47 2.10 1.97 -7.35
C ARG A 47 3.14 1.03 -6.75
N ALA A 48 2.68 -0.14 -6.33
CA ALA A 48 3.56 -1.16 -5.79
C ALA A 48 3.58 -2.38 -6.69
N THR A 49 4.72 -3.05 -6.73
CA THR A 49 4.89 -4.27 -7.51
C THR A 49 5.62 -5.27 -6.63
N LEU A 50 4.96 -6.37 -6.37
CA LEU A 50 5.43 -7.39 -5.44
C LEU A 50 5.70 -8.69 -6.18
N ASP A 51 6.86 -9.30 -5.90
CA ASP A 51 7.15 -10.63 -6.41
C ASP A 51 6.27 -11.67 -5.71
N PRO A 52 6.07 -12.84 -6.31
CA PRO A 52 5.25 -13.88 -5.67
C PRO A 52 5.69 -14.15 -4.23
N GLY A 53 4.70 -14.24 -3.35
CA GLY A 53 4.94 -14.53 -1.94
C GLY A 53 5.40 -13.35 -1.08
N THR A 54 5.49 -12.16 -1.65
CA THR A 54 5.83 -10.97 -0.86
C THR A 54 4.60 -10.49 -0.12
N VAL A 55 4.69 -10.37 1.20
CA VAL A 55 3.55 -10.04 2.06
C VAL A 55 3.96 -8.96 3.03
N THR A 56 3.14 -7.91 3.15
CA THR A 56 3.41 -6.84 4.11
C THR A 56 3.12 -7.32 5.53
N HIS A 57 3.74 -6.66 6.49
CA HIS A 57 3.42 -6.88 7.89
C HIS A 57 2.05 -6.27 8.20
N TRP A 58 1.48 -6.62 9.35
CA TRP A 58 0.24 -6.01 9.82
C TRP A 58 0.42 -4.50 9.97
N HIS A 59 -0.57 -3.73 9.52
CA HIS A 59 -0.49 -2.28 9.62
C HIS A 59 -1.89 -1.65 9.60
N THR A 60 -1.93 -0.35 9.90
CA THR A 60 -3.16 0.45 9.87
C THR A 60 -2.87 1.75 9.14
N HIS A 61 -3.93 2.40 8.69
CA HIS A 61 -3.85 3.72 8.06
C HIS A 61 -4.82 4.66 8.77
N PRO A 62 -4.37 5.84 9.21
CA PRO A 62 -5.24 6.71 10.00
C PRO A 62 -6.48 7.19 9.24
N ARG A 63 -6.43 7.24 7.91
CA ARG A 63 -7.58 7.66 7.10
C ARG A 63 -8.05 6.56 6.15
N GLY A 64 -7.65 5.31 6.41
CA GLY A 64 -7.98 4.20 5.53
C GLY A 64 -7.05 4.10 4.33
N GLN A 65 -7.26 3.05 3.56
CA GLN A 65 -6.45 2.81 2.36
C GLN A 65 -7.32 2.18 1.29
N LEU A 66 -7.20 2.71 0.08
CA LEU A 66 -7.83 2.10 -1.09
C LEU A 66 -6.76 1.45 -1.93
N LEU A 67 -6.92 0.16 -2.22
CA LEU A 67 -6.09 -0.53 -3.20
C LEU A 67 -6.89 -0.78 -4.46
N TYR A 68 -6.25 -0.64 -5.59
CA TYR A 68 -6.83 -1.04 -6.87
C TYR A 68 -5.85 -1.96 -7.58
N VAL A 69 -6.27 -3.19 -7.87
CA VAL A 69 -5.38 -4.21 -8.43
C VAL A 69 -5.17 -3.96 -9.91
N LEU A 70 -3.91 -3.76 -10.29
CA LEU A 70 -3.53 -3.51 -11.69
C LEU A 70 -3.23 -4.81 -12.42
N SER A 71 -2.57 -5.76 -11.76
CA SER A 71 -2.21 -7.02 -12.40
C SER A 71 -1.89 -8.08 -11.34
N GLY A 72 -2.01 -9.32 -11.75
CA GLY A 72 -1.62 -10.45 -10.91
C GLY A 72 -2.69 -10.86 -9.91
N VAL A 73 -2.28 -11.65 -8.94
CA VAL A 73 -3.14 -12.21 -7.92
C VAL A 73 -2.55 -11.91 -6.57
N GLY A 74 -3.36 -11.34 -5.69
CA GLY A 74 -2.93 -11.02 -4.35
C GLY A 74 -3.84 -11.59 -3.29
N LEU A 75 -3.44 -11.41 -2.05
CA LEU A 75 -4.20 -11.79 -0.86
C LEU A 75 -4.33 -10.58 0.03
N VAL A 76 -5.48 -10.44 0.66
CA VAL A 76 -5.73 -9.40 1.65
C VAL A 76 -6.40 -10.02 2.84
N GLN A 77 -6.12 -9.48 4.03
CA GLN A 77 -6.76 -9.98 5.25
C GLN A 77 -6.88 -8.86 6.27
N ARG A 78 -8.06 -8.71 6.84
CA ARG A 78 -8.23 -7.89 8.04
C ARG A 78 -8.25 -8.79 9.25
N LYS A 79 -7.86 -8.23 10.39
CA LYS A 79 -7.75 -9.02 11.61
C LYS A 79 -9.09 -9.65 11.97
N GLY A 80 -9.04 -10.94 12.28
CA GLY A 80 -10.22 -11.68 12.72
C GLY A 80 -11.03 -12.31 11.59
N GLU A 81 -10.65 -12.10 10.34
CA GLU A 81 -11.34 -12.65 9.18
C GLU A 81 -10.40 -13.48 8.32
N PRO A 82 -10.93 -14.40 7.51
CA PRO A 82 -10.09 -15.15 6.58
C PRO A 82 -9.45 -14.26 5.54
N ALA A 83 -8.31 -14.68 5.02
CA ALA A 83 -7.69 -13.99 3.89
C ALA A 83 -8.55 -14.19 2.64
N GLU A 84 -8.61 -13.16 1.81
CA GLU A 84 -9.33 -13.20 0.53
C GLU A 84 -8.36 -13.03 -0.62
N GLU A 85 -8.63 -13.74 -1.71
CA GLU A 85 -7.89 -13.59 -2.95
C GLU A 85 -8.47 -12.42 -3.74
N VAL A 86 -7.59 -11.59 -4.30
CA VAL A 86 -8.00 -10.46 -5.14
C VAL A 86 -7.26 -10.52 -6.45
N ARG A 87 -7.87 -9.97 -7.51
CA ARG A 87 -7.38 -10.07 -8.89
C ARG A 87 -7.52 -8.73 -9.59
N THR A 88 -6.94 -8.64 -10.76
CA THR A 88 -6.98 -7.44 -11.60
C THR A 88 -8.39 -6.87 -11.68
N GLY A 89 -8.50 -5.57 -11.38
CA GLY A 89 -9.77 -4.86 -11.40
C GLY A 89 -10.50 -4.81 -10.08
N ASP A 90 -10.06 -5.60 -9.09
CA ASP A 90 -10.67 -5.53 -7.76
C ASP A 90 -10.21 -4.27 -7.03
N ALA A 91 -11.12 -3.68 -6.27
CA ALA A 91 -10.80 -2.56 -5.39
C ALA A 91 -11.04 -3.01 -3.95
N ILE A 92 -10.11 -2.70 -3.06
CA ILE A 92 -10.19 -3.09 -1.66
C ILE A 92 -10.12 -1.82 -0.83
N TRP A 93 -11.07 -1.68 0.08
CA TRP A 93 -11.07 -0.58 1.04
C TRP A 93 -10.77 -1.10 2.43
N PHE A 94 -9.67 -0.62 3.03
CA PHE A 94 -9.39 -0.84 4.44
C PHE A 94 -9.81 0.43 5.17
N ALA A 95 -10.68 0.26 6.17
CA ALA A 95 -11.19 1.39 6.91
C ALA A 95 -10.11 2.03 7.78
N ALA A 96 -10.36 3.26 8.24
CA ALA A 96 -9.43 3.93 9.13
C ALA A 96 -9.14 3.05 10.35
N ASP A 97 -7.86 2.90 10.66
CA ASP A 97 -7.37 2.15 11.81
C ASP A 97 -7.70 0.65 11.82
N GLU A 98 -8.13 0.12 10.68
CA GLU A 98 -8.39 -1.31 10.56
C GLU A 98 -7.09 -2.07 10.34
N LEU A 99 -6.79 -2.99 11.24
CA LEU A 99 -5.56 -3.77 11.18
C LEU A 99 -5.66 -4.81 10.06
N HIS A 100 -4.70 -4.77 9.14
CA HIS A 100 -4.73 -5.61 7.95
C HIS A 100 -3.33 -5.85 7.39
N TRP A 101 -3.25 -6.74 6.43
CA TRP A 101 -2.08 -6.92 5.58
C TRP A 101 -2.53 -7.25 4.17
N HIS A 102 -1.63 -7.11 3.22
CA HIS A 102 -1.85 -7.53 1.84
C HIS A 102 -0.54 -8.01 1.24
N GLY A 103 -0.64 -8.76 0.15
CA GLY A 103 0.55 -9.29 -0.48
C GLY A 103 0.25 -10.04 -1.75
N ALA A 104 1.31 -10.49 -2.42
CA ALA A 104 1.22 -11.31 -3.60
C ALA A 104 0.90 -12.75 -3.20
N SER A 105 0.12 -13.45 -4.04
CA SER A 105 -0.07 -14.87 -3.81
C SER A 105 1.26 -15.60 -3.99
N ALA A 106 1.31 -16.85 -3.54
CA ALA A 106 2.56 -17.62 -3.60
C ALA A 106 3.02 -17.85 -5.05
N ASP A 107 2.09 -17.81 -6.00
CA ASP A 107 2.35 -18.21 -7.38
C ASP A 107 2.28 -17.08 -8.39
N SER A 108 2.02 -15.85 -7.96
CA SER A 108 1.82 -14.75 -8.90
C SER A 108 2.43 -13.46 -8.38
N PRO A 109 3.03 -12.66 -9.24
CA PRO A 109 3.34 -11.28 -8.87
C PRO A 109 2.04 -10.51 -8.68
N PHE A 110 2.12 -9.36 -8.05
CA PHE A 110 0.96 -8.56 -7.70
C PHE A 110 1.31 -7.10 -7.81
N SER A 111 0.53 -6.35 -8.58
CA SER A 111 0.75 -4.91 -8.73
C SER A 111 -0.55 -4.17 -8.45
N TYR A 112 -0.46 -3.07 -7.72
CA TYR A 112 -1.64 -2.31 -7.33
C TYR A 112 -1.33 -0.84 -7.16
N LEU A 113 -2.39 -0.03 -7.24
CA LEU A 113 -2.36 1.36 -6.79
C LEU A 113 -2.80 1.40 -5.34
N SER A 114 -2.16 2.26 -4.56
CA SER A 114 -2.50 2.44 -3.15
C SER A 114 -2.71 3.92 -2.91
N ILE A 115 -3.86 4.27 -2.34
CA ILE A 115 -4.22 5.66 -2.04
C ILE A 115 -4.58 5.74 -0.57
N GLN A 116 -3.93 6.66 0.16
CA GLN A 116 -4.18 6.85 1.59
C GLN A 116 -3.99 8.31 1.96
N GLY A 117 -4.66 8.70 3.04
CA GLY A 117 -4.60 10.08 3.52
C GLY A 117 -3.57 10.28 4.60
N PHE A 118 -3.09 11.50 4.70
CA PHE A 118 -2.11 11.90 5.71
C PHE A 118 -2.83 12.54 6.89
N GLU A 119 -2.48 12.14 8.10
CA GLU A 119 -3.08 12.70 9.31
C GLU A 119 -2.13 12.53 10.49
N ASN A 120 -1.96 13.62 11.27
CA ASN A 120 -1.08 13.64 12.43
C ASN A 120 0.34 13.19 12.08
N GLY A 121 0.83 13.66 10.94
CA GLY A 121 2.20 13.45 10.54
C GLY A 121 2.49 12.08 9.94
N ARG A 122 1.47 11.29 9.58
CA ARG A 122 1.70 9.95 9.07
C ARG A 122 0.56 9.48 8.19
N PHE A 123 0.82 8.46 7.37
CA PHE A 123 -0.22 7.82 6.57
C PHE A 123 -0.31 6.31 6.83
N VAL A 124 0.62 5.76 7.61
CA VAL A 124 0.65 4.33 7.93
C VAL A 124 1.27 4.13 9.30
N ASP A 125 0.78 3.14 10.04
CA ASP A 125 1.37 2.69 11.29
C ASP A 125 1.65 1.20 11.18
N TRP A 126 2.91 0.80 11.32
CA TRP A 126 3.30 -0.60 11.25
C TRP A 126 3.16 -1.25 12.62
N HIS A 127 2.43 -2.35 12.69
CA HIS A 127 2.05 -3.01 13.93
C HIS A 127 2.77 -4.31 14.18
N GLY A 128 3.83 -4.55 13.52
CA GLY A 128 4.46 -5.78 13.85
C GLY A 128 5.63 -5.94 13.00
N ASN A 129 6.54 -6.52 13.60
CA ASN A 129 7.66 -7.05 12.97
C ASN A 129 7.38 -8.46 12.73
N GLY A 130 6.08 -8.72 12.69
CA GLY A 130 5.65 -9.95 12.90
C GLY A 130 5.77 -10.89 11.81
N GLU A 131 5.03 -11.88 11.97
CA GLU A 131 4.86 -12.91 11.04
C GLU A 131 4.07 -12.40 9.91
N PRO A 132 4.53 -12.52 8.69
CA PRO A 132 3.67 -12.39 7.54
C PRO A 132 2.60 -13.43 7.67
N GLN A 133 1.45 -13.16 7.20
CA GLN A 133 0.37 -14.07 7.39
C GLN A 133 0.37 -15.18 6.35
N PRO A 134 -0.19 -16.33 6.69
CA PRO A 134 -0.25 -17.45 5.77
C PRO A 134 -1.08 -17.18 4.57
#